data_b13011e638b30b7d837ed7331064bf90
#
_entry.id   b13011e638b30b7d837ed7331064bf90
#
_cell.length_a   1.000
_cell.length_b   1.000
_cell.length_c   1.000
_cell.angle_alpha   90.00
_cell.angle_beta   90.00
_cell.angle_gamma   90.00
#
_symmetry.space_group_name_H-M   'P 1'
#
loop_
_entity.id
_entity.type
_entity.pdbx_description
1 polymer ?
#
loop_
_entity_poly.entity_id
_entity_poly.type
_entity_poly.pdbx_seq_one_letter_code
_entity_poly.pdbx_strand_id
1 'polypeptide(L)'
;MITIGDEQLNEIREHGVRDHPYECCGLLLGRFAAEGKVVTETYPISNAREESAKRNRFLITPEELLRGERYARERDLEVVGFYHSHPDCPAVPSQYDLEHAWPTYSYIIVSTTADAAKDLFSWEQEPDRSRFNSEEIKII
;
A
#
# COMPACT_ATOMS: atom_id res chain seq x y z
N MET A 1 10.84 -8.30 -6.01
CA MET A 1 10.55 -7.27 -7.03
C MET A 1 9.05 -7.15 -7.23
N ILE A 2 8.56 -5.95 -7.36
CA ILE A 2 7.16 -5.67 -7.70
C ILE A 2 7.11 -4.94 -9.03
N THR A 3 6.28 -5.44 -9.95
CA THR A 3 6.07 -4.84 -11.27
C THR A 3 4.72 -4.13 -11.25
N ILE A 4 4.69 -2.86 -11.64
CA ILE A 4 3.48 -2.03 -11.57
C ILE A 4 3.51 -0.97 -12.66
N GLY A 5 2.35 -0.61 -13.18
CA GLY A 5 2.25 0.41 -14.23
C GLY A 5 2.26 1.82 -13.66
N ASP A 6 2.66 2.79 -14.49
CA ASP A 6 2.63 4.22 -14.13
C ASP A 6 1.23 4.67 -13.73
N GLU A 7 0.21 4.15 -14.40
CA GLU A 7 -1.18 4.50 -14.10
C GLU A 7 -1.54 4.15 -12.65
N GLN A 8 -1.18 2.95 -12.22
CA GLN A 8 -1.45 2.51 -10.85
C GLN A 8 -0.63 3.30 -9.83
N LEU A 9 0.63 3.60 -10.14
CA LEU A 9 1.45 4.44 -9.27
C LEU A 9 0.84 5.85 -9.12
N ASN A 10 0.32 6.40 -10.21
CA ASN A 10 -0.31 7.70 -10.18
C ASN A 10 -1.62 7.67 -9.37
N GLU A 11 -2.38 6.60 -9.45
CA GLU A 11 -3.58 6.43 -8.62
C GLU A 11 -3.23 6.47 -7.13
N ILE A 12 -2.15 5.80 -6.75
CA ILE A 12 -1.66 5.81 -5.36
C ILE A 12 -1.26 7.22 -4.94
N ARG A 13 -0.48 7.90 -5.78
CA ARG A 13 -0.03 9.27 -5.50
C ARG A 13 -1.20 10.24 -5.34
N GLU A 14 -2.16 10.18 -6.25
CA GLU A 14 -3.33 11.05 -6.22
C GLU A 14 -4.19 10.80 -5.00
N HIS A 15 -4.35 9.53 -4.61
CA HIS A 15 -5.10 9.17 -3.41
C HIS A 15 -4.43 9.76 -2.16
N GLY A 16 -3.10 9.66 -2.08
CA GLY A 16 -2.34 10.21 -0.96
C GLY A 16 -2.46 11.72 -0.83
N VAL A 17 -2.38 12.44 -1.94
CA VAL A 17 -2.51 13.90 -1.94
C VAL A 17 -3.93 14.31 -1.59
N ARG A 18 -4.92 13.62 -2.16
CA ARG A 18 -6.34 13.94 -1.89
C ARG A 18 -6.71 13.78 -0.41
N ASP A 19 -6.17 12.75 0.25
CA ASP A 19 -6.50 12.48 1.65
C ASP A 19 -5.65 13.25 2.66
N HIS A 20 -4.57 13.91 2.19
CA HIS A 20 -3.72 14.70 3.08
C HIS A 20 -4.59 15.68 3.91
N PRO A 21 -4.41 15.84 5.21
CA PRO A 21 -3.27 15.41 6.05
C PRO A 21 -3.44 14.01 6.69
N TYR A 22 -4.38 13.22 6.21
CA TYR A 22 -4.64 11.87 6.72
C TYR A 22 -3.94 10.82 5.86
N GLU A 23 -3.62 9.67 6.45
CA GLU A 23 -3.10 8.55 5.69
C GLU A 23 -4.20 7.97 4.82
N CYS A 24 -3.91 7.79 3.53
CA CYS A 24 -4.76 6.98 2.66
C CYS A 24 -4.32 5.52 2.76
N CYS A 25 -5.17 4.60 2.30
CA CYS A 25 -4.82 3.19 2.22
C CYS A 25 -5.59 2.50 1.10
N GLY A 26 -5.09 1.33 0.71
CA GLY A 26 -5.73 0.52 -0.30
C GLY A 26 -5.01 -0.79 -0.52
N LEU A 27 -5.54 -1.59 -1.44
CA LEU A 27 -5.01 -2.89 -1.80
C LEU A 27 -4.30 -2.80 -3.15
N LEU A 28 -3.28 -3.65 -3.30
CA LEU A 28 -2.62 -3.90 -4.57
C LEU A 28 -3.13 -5.24 -5.06
N LEU A 29 -3.76 -5.26 -6.23
CA LEU A 29 -4.35 -6.45 -6.83
C LEU A 29 -3.53 -6.88 -8.04
N GLY A 30 -3.25 -8.18 -8.13
CA GLY A 30 -2.46 -8.71 -9.21
C GLY A 30 -2.19 -10.19 -9.04
N ARG A 31 -0.95 -10.58 -9.31
CA ARG A 31 -0.54 -11.99 -9.25
C ARG A 31 0.82 -12.15 -8.61
N PHE A 32 0.98 -13.26 -7.89
CA PHE A 32 2.29 -13.72 -7.47
C PHE A 32 2.90 -14.49 -8.65
N ALA A 33 4.05 -14.03 -9.13
CA ALA A 33 4.75 -14.64 -10.24
C ALA A 33 6.13 -15.15 -9.80
N ALA A 34 6.78 -15.94 -10.64
CA ALA A 34 8.10 -16.51 -10.33
C ALA A 34 9.15 -15.44 -10.03
N GLU A 35 9.07 -14.29 -10.70
CA GLU A 35 10.03 -13.20 -10.55
C GLU A 35 9.60 -12.14 -9.55
N GLY A 36 8.47 -12.34 -8.87
CA GLY A 36 7.94 -11.38 -7.94
C GLY A 36 6.46 -11.14 -8.16
N LYS A 37 5.97 -10.01 -7.67
CA LYS A 37 4.55 -9.65 -7.75
C LYS A 37 4.29 -8.76 -8.97
N VAL A 38 3.13 -8.95 -9.61
CA VAL A 38 2.70 -8.10 -10.72
C VAL A 38 1.39 -7.43 -10.29
N VAL A 39 1.38 -6.11 -10.21
CA VAL A 39 0.18 -5.34 -9.85
C VAL A 39 -0.51 -4.87 -11.13
N THR A 40 -1.79 -5.14 -11.25
CA THR A 40 -2.61 -4.72 -12.38
C THR A 40 -3.68 -3.71 -12.02
N GLU A 41 -4.13 -3.70 -10.77
CA GLU A 41 -5.14 -2.75 -10.28
C GLU A 41 -4.82 -2.30 -8.86
N THR A 42 -5.22 -1.08 -8.53
CA THR A 42 -5.31 -0.61 -7.15
C THR A 42 -6.76 -0.65 -6.71
N TYR A 43 -6.96 -0.86 -5.41
CA TYR A 43 -8.29 -0.88 -4.82
C TYR A 43 -8.30 0.06 -3.62
N PRO A 44 -8.72 1.32 -3.82
CA PRO A 44 -8.74 2.31 -2.75
C PRO A 44 -9.71 1.93 -1.64
N ILE A 45 -9.31 2.16 -0.40
CA ILE A 45 -10.12 1.89 0.78
C ILE A 45 -10.14 3.14 1.65
N SER A 46 -11.31 3.45 2.25
CA SER A 46 -11.41 4.53 3.21
C SER A 46 -10.71 4.13 4.51
N ASN A 47 -9.88 5.03 5.05
CA ASN A 47 -9.22 4.81 6.32
C ASN A 47 -10.25 4.77 7.45
N ALA A 48 -10.40 3.62 8.11
CA ALA A 48 -11.39 3.39 9.15
C ALA A 48 -10.91 3.78 10.57
N ARG A 49 -9.70 4.35 10.70
CA ARG A 49 -9.21 4.85 11.98
C ARG A 49 -10.03 6.03 12.46
N GLU A 50 -10.09 6.21 13.76
CA GLU A 50 -10.67 7.42 14.37
C GLU A 50 -9.89 8.66 13.94
N GLU A 51 -10.55 9.81 13.87
CA GLU A 51 -9.98 11.06 13.36
C GLU A 51 -8.63 11.43 13.99
N SER A 52 -8.48 11.21 15.30
CA SER A 52 -7.25 11.56 16.01
C SER A 52 -6.04 10.73 15.58
N ALA A 53 -6.26 9.57 14.97
CA ALA A 53 -5.20 8.66 14.56
C ALA A 53 -4.94 8.66 13.05
N LYS A 54 -5.83 9.22 12.21
CA LYS A 54 -5.73 9.15 10.74
C LYS A 54 -4.50 9.83 10.15
N ARG A 55 -3.84 10.73 10.87
CA ARG A 55 -2.65 11.43 10.38
C ARG A 55 -1.42 10.54 10.28
N ASN A 56 -1.34 9.52 11.13
CA ASN A 56 -0.15 8.65 11.19
C ASN A 56 -0.49 7.17 11.30
N ARG A 57 -1.75 6.82 11.10
CA ARG A 57 -2.21 5.43 11.14
C ARG A 57 -3.39 5.24 10.21
N PHE A 58 -3.54 4.02 9.71
CA PHE A 58 -4.70 3.64 8.91
C PHE A 58 -5.24 2.30 9.43
N LEU A 59 -6.49 2.02 9.08
CA LEU A 59 -7.12 0.76 9.41
C LEU A 59 -7.96 0.29 8.22
N ILE A 60 -7.68 -0.93 7.76
CA ILE A 60 -8.51 -1.64 6.80
C ILE A 60 -9.30 -2.66 7.60
N THR A 61 -10.62 -2.53 7.60
CA THR A 61 -11.48 -3.46 8.35
C THR A 61 -11.50 -4.84 7.68
N PRO A 62 -11.79 -5.91 8.45
CA PRO A 62 -11.95 -7.24 7.84
C PRO A 62 -13.00 -7.26 6.74
N GLU A 63 -14.09 -6.50 6.86
CA GLU A 63 -15.14 -6.39 5.85
C GLU A 63 -14.63 -5.78 4.56
N GLU A 64 -13.83 -4.72 4.66
CA GLU A 64 -13.23 -4.06 3.49
C GLU A 64 -12.21 -4.98 2.80
N LEU A 65 -11.40 -5.68 3.58
CA LEU A 65 -10.45 -6.65 3.03
C LEU A 65 -11.18 -7.76 2.29
N LEU A 66 -12.24 -8.28 2.87
CA LEU A 66 -13.05 -9.34 2.26
C LEU A 66 -13.68 -8.88 0.94
N ARG A 67 -14.19 -7.65 0.90
CA ARG A 67 -14.74 -7.06 -0.33
C ARG A 67 -13.67 -6.94 -1.41
N GLY A 68 -12.49 -6.49 -1.03
CA GLY A 68 -11.35 -6.36 -1.95
C GLY A 68 -10.89 -7.71 -2.49
N GLU A 69 -10.84 -8.72 -1.64
CA GLU A 69 -10.49 -10.10 -2.06
C GLU A 69 -11.53 -10.67 -3.02
N ARG A 70 -12.80 -10.40 -2.78
CA ARG A 70 -13.90 -10.84 -3.66
C ARG A 70 -13.83 -10.12 -5.00
N TYR A 71 -13.61 -8.82 -4.98
CA TYR A 71 -13.41 -8.01 -6.19
C TYR A 71 -12.26 -8.57 -7.02
N ALA A 72 -11.12 -8.88 -6.37
CA ALA A 72 -9.96 -9.44 -7.05
C ALA A 72 -10.29 -10.79 -7.68
N ARG A 73 -10.94 -11.67 -6.93
CA ARG A 73 -11.28 -13.02 -7.38
C ARG A 73 -12.17 -13.00 -8.62
N GLU A 74 -13.12 -12.07 -8.68
CA GLU A 74 -14.02 -11.91 -9.84
C GLU A 74 -13.24 -11.51 -11.10
N ARG A 75 -12.00 -11.04 -10.96
CA ARG A 75 -11.13 -10.61 -12.06
C ARG A 75 -9.93 -11.53 -12.24
N ASP A 76 -9.96 -12.69 -11.62
CA ASP A 76 -8.83 -13.65 -11.61
C ASP A 76 -7.55 -13.02 -11.07
N LEU A 77 -7.67 -12.15 -10.06
CA LEU A 77 -6.57 -11.51 -9.39
C LEU A 77 -6.54 -11.89 -7.91
N GLU A 78 -5.44 -11.56 -7.25
CA GLU A 78 -5.25 -11.76 -5.81
C GLU A 78 -4.80 -10.46 -5.18
N VAL A 79 -4.97 -10.34 -3.86
CA VAL A 79 -4.34 -9.27 -3.10
C VAL A 79 -2.86 -9.64 -2.95
N VAL A 80 -1.99 -8.85 -3.54
CA VAL A 80 -0.54 -9.07 -3.48
C VAL A 80 0.16 -8.09 -2.55
N GLY A 81 -0.54 -7.08 -2.08
CA GLY A 81 0.01 -6.12 -1.16
C GLY A 81 -0.97 -5.02 -0.79
N PHE A 82 -0.42 -4.03 -0.11
CA PHE A 82 -1.15 -2.88 0.40
C PHE A 82 -0.38 -1.62 0.08
N TYR A 83 -1.09 -0.49 0.03
CA TYR A 83 -0.43 0.81 -0.05
C TYR A 83 -1.01 1.75 0.99
N HIS A 84 -0.21 2.70 1.43
CA HIS A 84 -0.67 3.81 2.27
C HIS A 84 0.25 5.01 2.08
N SER A 85 -0.21 6.16 2.55
CA SER A 85 0.58 7.38 2.50
C SER A 85 1.14 7.73 3.86
N HIS A 86 2.27 8.43 3.84
CA HIS A 86 2.88 9.06 5.02
C HIS A 86 2.80 10.57 4.84
N PRO A 87 1.76 11.22 5.39
CA PRO A 87 1.63 12.68 5.28
C PRO A 87 2.77 13.38 6.02
N ASP A 88 3.48 14.25 5.29
CA ASP A 88 4.54 15.11 5.82
C ASP A 88 5.69 14.36 6.50
N CYS A 89 5.92 13.10 6.14
CA CYS A 89 7.05 12.32 6.64
C CYS A 89 7.57 11.35 5.57
N PRO A 90 8.79 10.79 5.76
CA PRO A 90 9.41 9.94 4.74
C PRO A 90 8.60 8.66 4.44
N ALA A 91 8.78 8.13 3.22
CA ALA A 91 8.13 6.89 2.76
C ALA A 91 8.84 5.64 3.31
N VAL A 92 9.06 5.61 4.60
CA VAL A 92 9.75 4.54 5.33
C VAL A 92 8.80 3.96 6.37
N PRO A 93 8.71 2.60 6.49
CA PRO A 93 7.79 1.99 7.44
C PRO A 93 8.01 2.45 8.88
N SER A 94 6.91 2.71 9.58
CA SER A 94 6.93 3.04 10.99
C SER A 94 6.95 1.75 11.84
N GLN A 95 7.14 1.89 13.13
CA GLN A 95 7.03 0.77 14.06
C GLN A 95 5.61 0.19 14.03
N TYR A 96 4.59 1.05 13.93
CA TYR A 96 3.21 0.61 13.75
C TYR A 96 3.03 -0.23 12.48
N ASP A 97 3.62 0.22 11.36
CA ASP A 97 3.58 -0.54 10.11
C ASP A 97 4.19 -1.92 10.27
N LEU A 98 5.33 -2.01 10.96
CA LEU A 98 6.01 -3.28 11.18
C LEU A 98 5.18 -4.25 12.01
N GLU A 99 4.54 -3.75 13.06
CA GLU A 99 3.72 -4.57 13.96
C GLU A 99 2.47 -5.13 13.29
N HIS A 100 1.96 -4.46 12.26
CA HIS A 100 0.71 -4.81 11.58
C HIS A 100 0.91 -5.43 10.20
N ALA A 101 2.15 -5.64 9.77
CA ALA A 101 2.45 -6.20 8.45
C ALA A 101 2.52 -7.72 8.46
N TRP A 102 2.46 -8.29 7.25
CA TRP A 102 2.61 -9.72 6.99
C TRP A 102 3.71 -9.96 5.94
N PRO A 103 4.58 -10.98 6.13
CA PRO A 103 5.74 -11.19 5.24
C PRO A 103 5.42 -11.47 3.76
N THR A 104 4.27 -12.03 3.47
CA THR A 104 3.92 -12.43 2.11
C THR A 104 3.68 -11.25 1.17
N TYR A 105 3.24 -10.13 1.70
CA TYR A 105 2.74 -9.00 0.91
C TYR A 105 3.77 -7.92 0.69
N SER A 106 3.57 -7.12 -0.36
CA SER A 106 4.33 -5.89 -0.56
C SER A 106 3.59 -4.72 0.08
N TYR A 107 4.35 -3.76 0.58
CA TYR A 107 3.81 -2.54 1.18
C TYR A 107 4.40 -1.34 0.46
N ILE A 108 3.57 -0.67 -0.33
CA ILE A 108 3.98 0.58 -1.00
C ILE A 108 3.60 1.75 -0.10
N ILE A 109 4.57 2.60 0.18
CA ILE A 109 4.39 3.80 0.98
C ILE A 109 4.72 5.00 0.11
N VAL A 110 3.83 5.98 0.07
CA VAL A 110 4.06 7.25 -0.63
C VAL A 110 4.11 8.38 0.38
N SER A 111 5.17 9.17 0.32
CA SER A 111 5.28 10.40 1.12
C SER A 111 4.49 11.50 0.43
N THR A 112 3.67 12.23 1.19
CA THR A 112 2.85 13.31 0.62
C THR A 112 2.97 14.59 1.41
N THR A 113 2.74 15.70 0.72
CA THR A 113 2.52 17.02 1.32
C THR A 113 1.12 17.48 0.90
N ALA A 114 0.71 18.68 1.34
CA ALA A 114 -0.59 19.23 0.94
C ALA A 114 -0.73 19.39 -0.57
N ASP A 115 0.40 19.58 -1.27
CA ASP A 115 0.41 19.94 -2.69
C ASP A 115 0.88 18.82 -3.62
N ALA A 116 1.62 17.85 -3.12
CA ALA A 116 2.29 16.89 -4.00
C ALA A 116 2.60 15.56 -3.31
N ALA A 117 2.71 14.51 -4.14
CA ALA A 117 3.34 13.26 -3.75
C ALA A 117 4.84 13.38 -3.96
N LYS A 118 5.61 12.85 -3.03
CA LYS A 118 7.08 12.87 -3.07
C LYS A 118 7.60 11.45 -3.31
N ASP A 119 8.49 10.95 -2.45
CA ASP A 119 9.05 9.61 -2.62
C ASP A 119 7.98 8.52 -2.51
N LEU A 120 8.19 7.45 -3.26
CA LEU A 120 7.34 6.26 -3.19
C LEU A 120 8.25 5.03 -3.25
N PHE A 121 8.15 4.18 -2.25
CA PHE A 121 8.97 2.97 -2.14
C PHE A 121 8.11 1.77 -1.80
N SER A 122 8.57 0.58 -2.18
CA SER A 122 7.95 -0.68 -1.80
C SER A 122 8.82 -1.41 -0.79
N TRP A 123 8.17 -2.09 0.14
CA TRP A 123 8.80 -2.78 1.26
C TRP A 123 8.23 -4.18 1.42
N GLU A 124 9.09 -5.12 1.83
CA GLU A 124 8.69 -6.47 2.19
C GLU A 124 9.20 -6.78 3.59
N GLN A 125 8.36 -7.39 4.42
CA GLN A 125 8.75 -7.78 5.76
C GLN A 125 9.57 -9.07 5.70
N GLU A 126 10.62 -9.16 6.53
CA GLU A 126 11.37 -10.40 6.71
C GLU A 126 10.43 -11.53 7.17
N PRO A 127 10.72 -12.80 6.79
CA PRO A 127 9.88 -13.92 7.22
C PRO A 127 9.72 -14.04 8.73
N ASP A 128 10.72 -13.64 9.51
CA ASP A 128 10.64 -13.64 10.97
C ASP A 128 9.94 -12.40 11.56
N ARG A 129 9.48 -11.49 10.69
CA ARG A 129 8.77 -10.25 11.02
C ARG A 129 9.60 -9.23 11.81
N SER A 130 10.91 -9.36 11.79
CA SER A 130 11.79 -8.49 12.57
C SER A 130 12.01 -7.11 11.96
N ARG A 131 11.93 -7.00 10.64
CA ARG A 131 12.19 -5.74 9.92
C ARG A 131 11.60 -5.78 8.51
N PHE A 132 11.57 -4.62 7.88
CA PHE A 132 11.30 -4.49 6.45
C PHE A 132 12.59 -4.39 5.66
N ASN A 133 12.56 -4.92 4.43
CA ASN A 133 13.60 -4.70 3.43
C ASN A 133 12.98 -3.92 2.28
N SER A 134 13.78 -3.05 1.65
CA SER A 134 13.32 -2.35 0.45
C SER A 134 13.14 -3.36 -0.68
N GLU A 135 12.11 -3.16 -1.47
CA GLU A 135 11.78 -3.99 -2.62
C GLU A 135 11.91 -3.17 -3.89
N GLU A 136 12.58 -3.73 -4.91
CA GLU A 136 12.70 -3.07 -6.20
C GLU A 136 11.34 -2.93 -6.89
N ILE A 137 11.05 -1.73 -7.39
CA ILE A 137 9.86 -1.45 -8.20
C ILE A 137 10.28 -1.39 -9.66
N LYS A 138 9.66 -2.24 -10.48
CA LYS A 138 9.81 -2.19 -11.94
C LYS A 138 8.56 -1.59 -12.54
N ILE A 139 8.72 -0.48 -13.24
CA ILE A 139 7.60 0.23 -13.87
C ILE A 139 7.45 -0.26 -15.30
N ILE A 140 6.23 -0.60 -15.68
CA ILE A 140 5.91 -1.10 -17.04
C ILE A 140 4.99 -0.16 -17.79
#